data_9f48ff420236ecfbd2d5a18f72bb2917
#
_entry.id   9f48ff420236ecfbd2d5a18f72bb2917
#
_cell.length_a   1.000
_cell.length_b   1.000
_cell.length_c   1.000
_cell.angle_alpha   90.00
_cell.angle_beta   90.00
_cell.angle_gamma   90.00
#
_symmetry.space_group_name_H-M   'P 1'
#
loop_
_entity.id
_entity.type
_entity.pdbx_description
1 polymer ?
#
loop_
_entity_poly.entity_id
_entity_poly.type
_entity_poly.pdbx_seq_one_letter_code
_entity_poly.pdbx_strand_id
1 'polypeptide(L)'
;METKLYKFSGAGNDFVVIDGREGDVSSFREVARIEALCKEFKTDGLMILGQEMPGQAGHDVMADPDRPSVDFTMEFYNPDGSGGMMCGNGGRCIVAFADYLGIRPASGDVFLFRAPDGLHTGEILERPEDFLWEVRIKMIDVHGITPMLGGLFLNTGTRHFVKFVDDVEQVDIDTEGKALRWDPAFAPIGTNVNFVHVAPDGLHVRTFEKGVEGETLACGTGLTACAIAAFYIGKPDTRLRARQDWLSVNFTPGPDEKFTDVYLTGPARLVGIF
;
A
#
# COMPACT_ATOMS: atom_id res chain seq x y z
N MET A 1 8.30 -20.07 -23.94
CA MET A 1 7.24 -19.06 -24.12
C MET A 1 7.79 -17.74 -23.59
N GLU A 2 7.48 -16.64 -24.24
CA GLU A 2 7.87 -15.32 -23.75
C GLU A 2 7.03 -14.99 -22.52
N THR A 3 7.67 -14.48 -21.45
CA THR A 3 6.97 -14.14 -20.20
C THR A 3 6.12 -12.90 -20.45
N LYS A 4 4.82 -13.00 -20.20
CA LYS A 4 3.90 -11.88 -20.30
C LYS A 4 4.15 -10.89 -19.17
N LEU A 5 4.15 -9.61 -19.50
CA LEU A 5 4.21 -8.52 -18.56
C LEU A 5 2.83 -7.89 -18.43
N TYR A 6 2.40 -7.66 -17.22
CA TYR A 6 1.11 -7.01 -16.92
C TYR A 6 1.38 -5.66 -16.27
N LYS A 7 0.58 -4.65 -16.60
CA LYS A 7 0.63 -3.36 -15.92
C LYS A 7 -0.64 -3.20 -15.10
N PHE A 8 -0.49 -3.06 -13.79
CA PHE A 8 -1.58 -2.77 -12.86
C PHE A 8 -1.41 -1.37 -12.27
N SER A 9 -2.54 -0.72 -12.00
CA SER A 9 -2.62 0.56 -11.31
C SER A 9 -3.46 0.44 -10.04
N GLY A 10 -2.93 0.94 -8.93
CA GLY A 10 -3.61 0.97 -7.63
C GLY A 10 -3.63 2.38 -7.04
N ALA A 11 -4.70 3.15 -7.30
CA ALA A 11 -4.84 4.53 -6.83
C ALA A 11 -3.69 5.45 -7.27
N GLY A 12 -3.29 5.34 -8.56
CA GLY A 12 -2.27 6.19 -9.18
C GLY A 12 -0.84 5.66 -9.07
N ASN A 13 -0.56 4.62 -8.29
CA ASN A 13 0.70 3.90 -8.39
C ASN A 13 0.58 2.76 -9.40
N ASP A 14 1.49 2.73 -10.35
CA ASP A 14 1.55 1.75 -11.42
C ASP A 14 2.65 0.72 -11.17
N PHE A 15 2.39 -0.54 -11.50
CA PHE A 15 3.32 -1.64 -11.29
C PHE A 15 3.42 -2.54 -12.52
N VAL A 16 4.65 -2.96 -12.85
CA VAL A 16 4.84 -4.15 -13.69
C VAL A 16 4.58 -5.37 -12.81
N VAL A 17 3.72 -6.28 -13.27
CA VAL A 17 3.40 -7.50 -12.53
C VAL A 17 3.65 -8.71 -13.42
N ILE A 18 4.24 -9.76 -12.83
CA ILE A 18 4.67 -10.97 -13.54
C ILE A 18 4.08 -12.20 -12.85
N ASP A 19 3.53 -13.13 -13.64
CA ASP A 19 3.19 -14.46 -13.16
C ASP A 19 4.46 -15.32 -13.09
N GLY A 20 4.96 -15.51 -11.89
CA GLY A 20 6.16 -16.30 -11.61
C GLY A 20 5.87 -17.75 -11.20
N ARG A 21 4.62 -18.22 -11.35
CA ARG A 21 4.25 -19.60 -10.99
C ARG A 21 4.78 -20.62 -11.99
N GLU A 22 4.95 -20.20 -13.24
CA GLU A 22 5.42 -21.04 -14.33
C GLU A 22 6.60 -20.38 -15.06
N GLY A 23 7.61 -21.15 -15.38
CA GLY A 23 8.77 -20.68 -16.11
C GLY A 23 9.88 -20.05 -15.25
N ASP A 24 10.95 -19.67 -15.92
CA ASP A 24 12.10 -19.03 -15.28
C ASP A 24 11.92 -17.50 -15.28
N VAL A 25 11.74 -16.94 -14.09
CA VAL A 25 11.61 -15.49 -13.87
C VAL A 25 12.85 -14.91 -13.16
N SER A 26 13.97 -15.64 -13.11
CA SER A 26 15.18 -15.21 -12.40
C SER A 26 15.74 -13.90 -12.93
N SER A 27 15.70 -13.68 -14.23
CA SER A 27 16.17 -12.44 -14.86
C SER A 27 15.39 -11.19 -14.45
N PHE A 28 14.14 -11.35 -14.00
CA PHE A 28 13.31 -10.23 -13.52
C PHE A 28 13.63 -9.79 -12.09
N ARG A 29 14.56 -10.48 -11.40
CA ARG A 29 15.12 -10.10 -10.10
C ARG A 29 16.43 -9.32 -10.21
N GLU A 30 16.97 -9.22 -11.42
CA GLU A 30 18.19 -8.45 -11.67
C GLU A 30 17.89 -6.95 -11.63
N VAL A 31 18.66 -6.19 -10.85
CA VAL A 31 18.48 -4.74 -10.66
C VAL A 31 18.37 -4.01 -12.01
N ALA A 32 19.31 -4.25 -12.92
CA ALA A 32 19.31 -3.59 -14.23
C ALA A 32 18.05 -3.88 -15.07
N ARG A 33 17.46 -5.09 -14.91
CA ARG A 33 16.23 -5.47 -15.60
C ARG A 33 15.02 -4.77 -14.99
N ILE A 34 14.96 -4.68 -13.65
CA ILE A 34 13.92 -3.98 -12.92
C ILE A 34 13.91 -2.50 -13.30
N GLU A 35 15.08 -1.84 -13.23
CA GLU A 35 15.24 -0.43 -13.61
C GLU A 35 14.77 -0.18 -15.05
N ALA A 36 15.19 -1.05 -15.99
CA ALA A 36 14.81 -0.93 -17.38
C ALA A 36 13.29 -1.04 -17.57
N LEU A 37 12.65 -2.03 -16.97
CA LEU A 37 11.19 -2.25 -17.06
C LEU A 37 10.40 -1.12 -16.41
N CYS A 38 10.77 -0.71 -15.20
CA CYS A 38 10.09 0.40 -14.53
C CYS A 38 10.20 1.70 -15.33
N LYS A 39 11.35 1.96 -15.95
CA LYS A 39 11.54 3.12 -16.83
C LYS A 39 10.72 3.02 -18.12
N GLU A 40 10.74 1.87 -18.80
CA GLU A 40 10.02 1.62 -20.04
C GLU A 40 8.51 1.78 -19.86
N PHE A 41 7.94 1.12 -18.83
CA PHE A 41 6.51 1.13 -18.55
C PHE A 41 6.07 2.29 -17.66
N LYS A 42 7.00 3.14 -17.19
CA LYS A 42 6.75 4.27 -16.28
C LYS A 42 5.97 3.82 -15.05
N THR A 43 6.56 2.90 -14.28
CA THR A 43 5.94 2.29 -13.11
C THR A 43 6.73 2.58 -11.84
N ASP A 44 6.01 2.53 -10.70
CA ASP A 44 6.52 2.78 -9.35
C ASP A 44 7.13 1.53 -8.70
N GLY A 45 7.16 0.42 -9.42
CA GLY A 45 7.78 -0.82 -8.98
C GLY A 45 7.45 -2.00 -9.87
N LEU A 46 8.07 -3.14 -9.52
CA LEU A 46 7.85 -4.43 -10.15
C LEU A 46 7.43 -5.44 -9.08
N MET A 47 6.44 -6.26 -9.40
CA MET A 47 5.98 -7.36 -8.55
C MET A 47 6.03 -8.69 -9.28
N ILE A 48 6.39 -9.75 -8.55
CA ILE A 48 6.33 -11.13 -9.04
C ILE A 48 5.37 -11.90 -8.13
N LEU A 49 4.30 -12.43 -8.71
CA LEU A 49 3.43 -13.37 -8.03
C LEU A 49 4.00 -14.78 -8.19
N GLY A 50 4.25 -15.45 -7.08
CA GLY A 50 4.79 -16.81 -7.05
C GLY A 50 3.91 -17.79 -6.31
N GLN A 51 4.30 -19.06 -6.33
CA GLN A 51 3.73 -20.10 -5.47
C GLN A 51 4.70 -20.40 -4.33
N GLU A 52 4.16 -20.75 -3.16
CA GLU A 52 4.97 -21.30 -2.08
C GLU A 52 5.37 -22.72 -2.44
N MET A 53 6.66 -22.92 -2.75
CA MET A 53 7.19 -24.26 -3.02
C MET A 53 7.45 -24.98 -1.70
N PRO A 54 6.98 -26.22 -1.53
CA PRO A 54 7.35 -27.01 -0.36
C PRO A 54 8.87 -27.12 -0.27
N GLY A 55 9.47 -26.59 0.82
CA GLY A 55 10.90 -26.65 1.07
C GLY A 55 11.75 -25.49 0.57
N GLN A 56 11.19 -24.51 -0.13
CA GLN A 56 11.88 -23.25 -0.44
C GLN A 56 11.49 -22.16 0.56
N ALA A 57 11.83 -22.36 1.82
CA ALA A 57 11.95 -21.23 2.74
C ALA A 57 13.24 -20.49 2.35
N GLY A 58 13.14 -19.18 2.09
CA GLY A 58 14.31 -18.34 1.85
C GLY A 58 15.36 -18.52 2.95
N HIS A 59 16.59 -18.22 2.63
CA HIS A 59 17.88 -18.63 3.22
C HIS A 59 18.03 -18.76 4.75
N ASP A 60 17.02 -18.56 5.62
CA ASP A 60 17.22 -18.54 7.07
C ASP A 60 16.06 -19.08 7.94
N VAL A 61 15.08 -19.81 7.41
CA VAL A 61 14.03 -20.38 8.28
C VAL A 61 13.96 -21.88 8.10
N MET A 62 14.41 -22.61 9.13
CA MET A 62 14.09 -24.03 9.31
C MET A 62 12.61 -24.23 9.07
N ALA A 63 12.22 -25.29 8.34
CA ALA A 63 10.83 -25.60 8.05
C ALA A 63 10.02 -25.59 9.36
N ASP A 64 9.27 -24.52 9.58
CA ASP A 64 8.32 -24.43 10.68
C ASP A 64 7.07 -25.21 10.24
N PRO A 65 6.79 -26.38 10.86
CA PRO A 65 5.62 -27.18 10.50
C PRO A 65 4.28 -26.48 10.78
N ASP A 66 4.30 -25.44 11.61
CA ASP A 66 3.12 -24.63 11.94
C ASP A 66 2.95 -23.39 11.03
N ARG A 67 3.84 -23.24 10.03
CA ARG A 67 3.77 -22.12 9.07
C ARG A 67 2.51 -22.28 8.20
N PRO A 68 1.57 -21.30 8.20
CA PRO A 68 0.37 -21.40 7.40
C PRO A 68 0.72 -21.40 5.91
N SER A 69 0.09 -22.30 5.14
CA SER A 69 0.16 -22.27 3.69
C SER A 69 -0.55 -21.01 3.18
N VAL A 70 -0.01 -20.42 2.13
CA VAL A 70 -0.57 -19.21 1.51
C VAL A 70 -1.10 -19.53 0.12
N ASP A 71 -2.04 -18.70 -0.35
CA ASP A 71 -2.62 -18.84 -1.69
C ASP A 71 -1.61 -18.48 -2.77
N PHE A 72 -0.73 -17.50 -2.46
CA PHE A 72 0.39 -17.09 -3.33
C PHE A 72 1.46 -16.33 -2.54
N THR A 73 2.59 -16.11 -3.18
CA THR A 73 3.65 -15.22 -2.66
C THR A 73 3.77 -13.97 -3.52
N MET A 74 4.24 -12.89 -2.93
CA MET A 74 4.52 -11.61 -3.57
C MET A 74 5.98 -11.23 -3.33
N GLU A 75 6.73 -11.02 -4.41
CA GLU A 75 7.98 -10.26 -4.35
C GLU A 75 7.69 -8.83 -4.80
N PHE A 76 8.32 -7.86 -4.17
CA PHE A 76 8.17 -6.45 -4.51
C PHE A 76 9.53 -5.78 -4.64
N TYR A 77 9.70 -5.01 -5.70
CA TYR A 77 10.92 -4.27 -6.00
C TYR A 77 10.57 -2.81 -6.34
N ASN A 78 11.30 -1.88 -5.73
CA ASN A 78 11.27 -0.48 -6.11
C ASN A 78 11.88 -0.25 -7.50
N PRO A 79 11.69 0.92 -8.14
CA PRO A 79 12.24 1.20 -9.47
C PRO A 79 13.77 1.12 -9.55
N ASP A 80 14.48 1.30 -8.44
CA ASP A 80 15.95 1.18 -8.33
C ASP A 80 16.42 -0.27 -8.10
N GLY A 81 15.51 -1.23 -8.17
CA GLY A 81 15.80 -2.66 -7.93
C GLY A 81 15.96 -3.04 -6.47
N SER A 82 15.87 -2.11 -5.53
CA SER A 82 15.86 -2.47 -4.10
C SER A 82 14.60 -3.24 -3.75
N GLY A 83 14.73 -4.28 -2.91
CA GLY A 83 13.59 -5.00 -2.36
C GLY A 83 12.77 -4.10 -1.43
N GLY A 84 11.46 -4.23 -1.47
CA GLY A 84 10.56 -3.42 -0.69
C GLY A 84 9.65 -4.22 0.22
N MET A 85 9.10 -3.55 1.22
CA MET A 85 7.96 -4.03 1.99
C MET A 85 6.70 -3.99 1.12
N MET A 86 5.69 -4.78 1.46
CA MET A 86 4.37 -4.68 0.84
C MET A 86 3.83 -3.25 1.01
N CYS A 87 3.52 -2.58 -0.09
CA CYS A 87 2.81 -1.32 -0.03
C CYS A 87 1.30 -1.55 -0.27
N GLY A 88 0.45 -0.76 0.38
CA GLY A 88 -1.00 -0.94 0.29
C GLY A 88 -1.56 -0.90 -1.14
N ASN A 89 -0.97 -0.07 -2.02
CA ASN A 89 -1.38 0.02 -3.43
C ASN A 89 -0.94 -1.24 -4.20
N GLY A 90 0.31 -1.70 -4.01
CA GLY A 90 0.81 -2.94 -4.59
C GLY A 90 0.08 -4.18 -4.08
N GLY A 91 -0.25 -4.21 -2.79
CA GLY A 91 -1.03 -5.30 -2.19
C GLY A 91 -2.41 -5.46 -2.82
N ARG A 92 -3.12 -4.36 -3.12
CA ARG A 92 -4.40 -4.44 -3.85
C ARG A 92 -4.19 -4.95 -5.27
N CYS A 93 -3.16 -4.47 -5.96
CA CYS A 93 -2.85 -4.90 -7.33
C CYS A 93 -2.50 -6.38 -7.42
N ILE A 94 -1.72 -6.92 -6.47
CA ILE A 94 -1.34 -8.33 -6.50
C ILE A 94 -2.51 -9.27 -6.20
N VAL A 95 -3.43 -8.86 -5.31
CA VAL A 95 -4.67 -9.60 -5.03
C VAL A 95 -5.59 -9.60 -6.25
N ALA A 96 -5.75 -8.46 -6.92
CA ALA A 96 -6.50 -8.37 -8.18
C ALA A 96 -5.85 -9.23 -9.28
N PHE A 97 -4.52 -9.26 -9.35
CA PHE A 97 -3.81 -10.09 -10.31
C PHE A 97 -3.98 -11.59 -10.02
N ALA A 98 -3.94 -12.00 -8.74
CA ALA A 98 -4.22 -13.38 -8.35
C ALA A 98 -5.62 -13.82 -8.83
N ASP A 99 -6.64 -12.98 -8.62
CA ASP A 99 -7.99 -13.24 -9.11
C ASP A 99 -8.05 -13.29 -10.65
N TYR A 100 -7.39 -12.38 -11.34
CA TYR A 100 -7.27 -12.36 -12.80
C TYR A 100 -6.67 -13.67 -13.35
N LEU A 101 -5.67 -14.23 -12.65
CA LEU A 101 -5.03 -15.51 -12.99
C LEU A 101 -5.87 -16.73 -12.60
N GLY A 102 -7.07 -16.54 -12.03
CA GLY A 102 -7.98 -17.61 -11.61
C GLY A 102 -7.57 -18.28 -10.30
N ILE A 103 -6.64 -17.74 -9.54
CA ILE A 103 -6.34 -18.22 -8.18
C ILE A 103 -7.57 -17.99 -7.32
N ARG A 104 -7.87 -18.93 -6.45
CA ARG A 104 -8.97 -18.84 -5.49
C ARG A 104 -8.42 -18.98 -4.07
N PRO A 105 -8.95 -18.22 -3.09
CA PRO A 105 -8.58 -18.42 -1.70
C PRO A 105 -8.82 -19.87 -1.26
N ALA A 106 -7.91 -20.43 -0.49
CA ALA A 106 -8.03 -21.78 0.05
C ALA A 106 -9.20 -21.89 1.06
N SER A 107 -9.58 -20.78 1.68
CA SER A 107 -10.68 -20.74 2.64
C SER A 107 -11.47 -19.43 2.54
N GLY A 108 -12.78 -19.53 2.32
CA GLY A 108 -13.67 -18.36 2.22
C GLY A 108 -13.36 -17.47 1.01
N ASP A 109 -13.45 -16.15 1.22
CA ASP A 109 -13.28 -15.13 0.17
C ASP A 109 -12.02 -14.29 0.38
N VAL A 110 -11.18 -14.61 1.38
CA VAL A 110 -10.00 -13.86 1.77
C VAL A 110 -8.74 -14.58 1.33
N PHE A 111 -7.97 -13.94 0.46
CA PHE A 111 -6.63 -14.41 0.10
C PHE A 111 -5.67 -14.22 1.27
N LEU A 112 -4.89 -15.27 1.57
CA LEU A 112 -3.72 -15.20 2.44
C LEU A 112 -2.48 -15.25 1.56
N PHE A 113 -1.65 -14.22 1.61
CA PHE A 113 -0.44 -14.18 0.81
C PHE A 113 0.77 -13.77 1.64
N ARG A 114 1.95 -14.14 1.16
CA ARG A 114 3.22 -13.82 1.80
C ARG A 114 3.99 -12.80 0.96
N ALA A 115 4.34 -11.67 1.59
CA ALA A 115 5.23 -10.67 1.03
C ALA A 115 6.56 -10.64 1.81
N PRO A 116 7.56 -9.84 1.39
CA PRO A 116 8.86 -9.80 2.06
C PRO A 116 8.81 -9.44 3.54
N ASP A 117 7.82 -8.68 3.96
CA ASP A 117 7.61 -8.22 5.33
C ASP A 117 6.63 -9.09 6.15
N GLY A 118 6.11 -10.18 5.58
CA GLY A 118 5.30 -11.14 6.33
C GLY A 118 4.02 -11.59 5.64
N LEU A 119 3.05 -12.00 6.45
CA LEU A 119 1.74 -12.47 6.01
C LEU A 119 0.77 -11.30 5.88
N HIS A 120 0.03 -11.32 4.78
CA HIS A 120 -0.99 -10.33 4.47
C HIS A 120 -2.29 -11.00 4.04
N THR A 121 -3.39 -10.29 4.21
CA THR A 121 -4.69 -10.73 3.72
C THR A 121 -5.31 -9.68 2.82
N GLY A 122 -6.00 -10.15 1.78
CA GLY A 122 -6.74 -9.29 0.86
C GLY A 122 -8.02 -9.97 0.39
N GLU A 123 -9.01 -9.16 0.05
CA GLU A 123 -10.33 -9.61 -0.35
C GLU A 123 -10.82 -8.79 -1.55
N ILE A 124 -11.40 -9.46 -2.52
CA ILE A 124 -12.11 -8.80 -3.63
C ILE A 124 -13.53 -8.51 -3.16
N LEU A 125 -13.88 -7.26 -3.03
CA LEU A 125 -15.23 -6.85 -2.63
C LEU A 125 -16.16 -6.81 -3.84
N GLU A 126 -15.70 -6.21 -4.92
CA GLU A 126 -16.49 -6.02 -6.14
C GLU A 126 -15.60 -6.05 -7.39
N ARG A 127 -16.23 -6.29 -8.53
CA ARG A 127 -15.68 -6.12 -9.87
C ARG A 127 -16.59 -5.17 -10.64
N PRO A 128 -16.44 -3.85 -10.47
CA PRO A 128 -17.36 -2.87 -11.04
C PRO A 128 -17.39 -2.87 -12.57
N GLU A 129 -16.26 -3.20 -13.18
CA GLU A 129 -16.06 -3.24 -14.64
C GLU A 129 -15.04 -4.34 -14.98
N ASP A 130 -14.93 -4.68 -16.26
CA ASP A 130 -13.86 -5.54 -16.74
C ASP A 130 -12.50 -4.93 -16.39
N PHE A 131 -11.61 -5.77 -15.84
CA PHE A 131 -10.24 -5.36 -15.45
C PHE A 131 -10.16 -4.31 -14.34
N LEU A 132 -11.24 -4.11 -13.59
CA LEU A 132 -11.30 -3.26 -12.41
C LEU A 132 -11.81 -4.07 -11.21
N TRP A 133 -11.08 -4.01 -10.11
CA TRP A 133 -11.41 -4.65 -8.84
C TRP A 133 -11.46 -3.60 -7.74
N GLU A 134 -12.42 -3.72 -6.85
CA GLU A 134 -12.41 -3.06 -5.55
C GLU A 134 -11.83 -4.06 -4.53
N VAL A 135 -10.67 -3.73 -3.99
CA VAL A 135 -9.89 -4.64 -3.16
C VAL A 135 -9.70 -4.07 -1.76
N ARG A 136 -9.97 -4.89 -0.75
CA ARG A 136 -9.71 -4.59 0.66
C ARG A 136 -8.48 -5.34 1.14
N ILE A 137 -7.55 -4.63 1.82
CA ILE A 137 -6.37 -5.22 2.45
C ILE A 137 -6.38 -4.94 3.94
N LYS A 138 -6.02 -5.94 4.74
CA LYS A 138 -5.75 -5.77 6.17
C LYS A 138 -4.46 -4.97 6.36
N MET A 139 -4.58 -3.88 7.10
CA MET A 139 -3.45 -3.09 7.58
C MET A 139 -3.07 -3.54 8.99
N ILE A 140 -1.96 -3.06 9.51
CA ILE A 140 -1.59 -3.32 10.90
C ILE A 140 -2.56 -2.61 11.86
N ASP A 141 -2.72 -3.15 13.05
CA ASP A 141 -3.40 -2.46 14.14
C ASP A 141 -2.58 -1.23 14.57
N VAL A 142 -3.29 -0.15 14.94
CA VAL A 142 -2.66 1.12 15.28
C VAL A 142 -2.84 1.41 16.77
N HIS A 143 -1.80 1.91 17.40
CA HIS A 143 -1.79 2.23 18.83
C HIS A 143 -1.19 3.60 19.08
N GLY A 144 -1.88 4.42 19.84
CA GLY A 144 -1.43 5.72 20.29
C GLY A 144 -1.47 6.80 19.21
N ILE A 145 -1.90 7.98 19.63
CA ILE A 145 -1.90 9.20 18.85
C ILE A 145 -1.21 10.28 19.69
N THR A 146 -0.25 10.98 19.12
CA THR A 146 0.46 12.05 19.84
C THR A 146 0.13 13.41 19.22
N PRO A 147 -0.63 14.27 19.90
CA PRO A 147 -0.78 15.67 19.50
C PRO A 147 0.55 16.40 19.55
N MET A 148 0.96 17.02 18.45
CA MET A 148 2.18 17.79 18.37
C MET A 148 2.18 18.72 17.16
N LEU A 149 2.92 19.82 17.20
CA LEU A 149 3.13 20.78 16.09
C LEU A 149 1.81 21.23 15.41
N GLY A 150 0.71 21.32 16.17
CA GLY A 150 -0.61 21.67 15.64
C GLY A 150 -1.29 20.61 14.78
N GLY A 151 -0.83 19.37 14.85
CA GLY A 151 -1.39 18.19 14.20
C GLY A 151 -1.30 16.95 15.08
N LEU A 152 -1.40 15.79 14.46
CA LEU A 152 -1.39 14.48 15.12
C LEU A 152 -0.31 13.59 14.51
N PHE A 153 0.46 12.94 15.37
CA PHE A 153 1.46 11.97 14.97
C PHE A 153 1.02 10.56 15.36
N LEU A 154 1.14 9.61 14.43
CA LEU A 154 0.82 8.19 14.65
C LEU A 154 1.64 7.29 13.74
N ASN A 155 1.68 6.00 14.05
CA ASN A 155 2.38 4.99 13.26
C ASN A 155 1.38 3.94 12.75
N THR A 156 1.26 3.85 11.43
CA THR A 156 0.38 2.91 10.72
C THR A 156 1.18 1.88 9.90
N GLY A 157 2.35 1.48 10.41
CA GLY A 157 3.39 0.70 9.71
C GLY A 157 4.57 1.58 9.33
N THR A 158 4.31 2.83 9.00
CA THR A 158 5.29 3.90 8.89
C THR A 158 4.82 5.12 9.69
N ARG A 159 5.75 6.04 9.94
CA ARG A 159 5.50 7.25 10.74
C ARG A 159 4.75 8.28 9.91
N HIS A 160 3.64 8.81 10.45
CA HIS A 160 2.82 9.82 9.80
C HIS A 160 2.53 10.99 10.73
N PHE A 161 2.70 12.19 10.22
CA PHE A 161 2.17 13.41 10.79
C PHE A 161 0.98 13.88 9.96
N VAL A 162 -0.14 14.15 10.63
CA VAL A 162 -1.40 14.57 10.01
C VAL A 162 -1.72 15.99 10.45
N LYS A 163 -1.80 16.91 9.49
CA LYS A 163 -2.14 18.31 9.70
C LYS A 163 -3.47 18.63 9.02
N PHE A 164 -4.46 19.04 9.81
CA PHE A 164 -5.74 19.50 9.27
C PHE A 164 -5.61 20.92 8.74
N VAL A 165 -6.18 21.16 7.57
CA VAL A 165 -6.15 22.45 6.84
C VAL A 165 -7.53 22.79 6.29
N ASP A 166 -7.76 24.07 6.02
CA ASP A 166 -9.03 24.54 5.45
C ASP A 166 -9.22 24.14 3.98
N ASP A 167 -8.11 24.02 3.24
CA ASP A 167 -8.12 23.62 1.82
C ASP A 167 -6.76 23.02 1.47
N VAL A 168 -6.75 21.74 1.06
CA VAL A 168 -5.49 21.04 0.69
C VAL A 168 -4.89 21.57 -0.60
N GLU A 169 -5.69 22.15 -1.51
CA GLU A 169 -5.18 22.66 -2.79
C GLU A 169 -4.38 23.97 -2.62
N GLN A 170 -4.55 24.65 -1.49
CA GLN A 170 -3.78 25.86 -1.18
C GLN A 170 -2.48 25.57 -0.43
N VAL A 171 -2.23 24.32 -0.07
CA VAL A 171 -0.98 23.95 0.62
C VAL A 171 0.17 23.87 -0.37
N ASP A 172 1.25 24.57 -0.07
CA ASP A 172 2.54 24.39 -0.76
C ASP A 172 3.23 23.13 -0.19
N ILE A 173 2.89 21.99 -0.80
CA ILE A 173 3.36 20.67 -0.37
C ILE A 173 4.89 20.58 -0.39
N ASP A 174 5.53 21.14 -1.40
CA ASP A 174 6.99 21.05 -1.55
C ASP A 174 7.72 21.85 -0.48
N THR A 175 7.17 22.97 -0.06
CA THR A 175 7.77 23.81 1.00
C THR A 175 7.34 23.33 2.38
N GLU A 176 6.02 23.28 2.66
CA GLU A 176 5.50 22.94 4.00
C GLU A 176 5.70 21.46 4.34
N GLY A 177 5.44 20.59 3.38
CA GLY A 177 5.61 19.14 3.55
C GLY A 177 7.07 18.81 3.84
N LYS A 178 8.00 19.37 3.08
CA LYS A 178 9.44 19.20 3.28
C LYS A 178 9.91 19.73 4.64
N ALA A 179 9.43 20.91 5.04
CA ALA A 179 9.80 21.50 6.33
C ALA A 179 9.36 20.61 7.50
N LEU A 180 8.12 20.13 7.49
CA LEU A 180 7.59 19.23 8.51
C LEU A 180 8.24 17.83 8.44
N ARG A 181 8.54 17.31 7.25
CA ARG A 181 9.22 16.04 7.03
C ARG A 181 10.55 15.96 7.80
N TRP A 182 11.28 17.09 7.87
CA TRP A 182 12.60 17.22 8.48
C TRP A 182 12.59 18.00 9.80
N ASP A 183 11.40 18.25 10.38
CA ASP A 183 11.32 18.93 11.67
C ASP A 183 12.10 18.15 12.75
N PRO A 184 12.90 18.83 13.59
CA PRO A 184 13.68 18.19 14.65
C PRO A 184 12.87 17.30 15.60
N ALA A 185 11.57 17.56 15.76
CA ALA A 185 10.68 16.74 16.58
C ALA A 185 10.51 15.31 16.05
N PHE A 186 10.78 15.09 14.77
CA PHE A 186 10.72 13.75 14.14
C PHE A 186 12.10 13.11 13.94
N ALA A 187 13.18 13.77 14.35
CA ALA A 187 14.54 13.26 14.20
C ALA A 187 14.75 11.95 14.98
N PRO A 188 15.73 11.10 14.56
CA PRO A 188 16.53 11.21 13.34
C PRO A 188 15.84 10.65 12.08
N ILE A 189 14.72 9.97 12.21
CA ILE A 189 14.08 9.18 11.13
C ILE A 189 13.21 10.06 10.21
N GLY A 190 12.61 11.13 10.78
CA GLY A 190 11.60 11.94 10.11
C GLY A 190 10.25 11.24 10.00
N THR A 191 9.33 11.80 9.23
CA THR A 191 7.94 11.34 9.09
C THR A 191 7.41 11.59 7.69
N ASN A 192 6.38 10.85 7.26
CA ASN A 192 5.52 11.27 6.17
C ASN A 192 4.61 12.39 6.66
N VAL A 193 4.24 13.33 5.81
CA VAL A 193 3.39 14.47 6.15
C VAL A 193 2.12 14.42 5.32
N ASN A 194 0.98 14.43 6.00
CA ASN A 194 -0.32 14.36 5.36
C ASN A 194 -1.09 15.63 5.70
N PHE A 195 -1.58 16.35 4.69
CA PHE A 195 -2.49 17.48 4.84
C PHE A 195 -3.90 17.00 4.55
N VAL A 196 -4.84 17.33 5.43
CA VAL A 196 -6.22 16.83 5.39
C VAL A 196 -7.20 17.98 5.45
N HIS A 197 -8.08 18.06 4.48
CA HIS A 197 -9.29 18.88 4.51
C HIS A 197 -10.51 18.00 4.77
N VAL A 198 -11.32 18.37 5.76
CA VAL A 198 -12.58 17.69 6.07
C VAL A 198 -13.67 18.32 5.22
N ALA A 199 -13.98 17.70 4.09
CA ALA A 199 -15.00 18.18 3.14
C ALA A 199 -16.35 17.48 3.36
N PRO A 200 -17.46 17.99 2.79
CA PRO A 200 -18.78 17.37 2.89
C PRO A 200 -18.86 15.98 2.24
N ASP A 201 -17.98 15.68 1.30
CA ASP A 201 -17.95 14.42 0.52
C ASP A 201 -16.89 13.42 1.04
N GLY A 202 -16.12 13.80 2.07
CA GLY A 202 -15.08 12.96 2.66
C GLY A 202 -13.81 13.73 3.04
N LEU A 203 -12.75 13.01 3.34
CA LEU A 203 -11.45 13.59 3.67
C LEU A 203 -10.63 13.76 2.39
N HIS A 204 -10.27 14.98 2.05
CA HIS A 204 -9.33 15.25 0.95
C HIS A 204 -7.92 15.26 1.50
N VAL A 205 -7.02 14.47 0.89
CA VAL A 205 -5.68 14.21 1.43
C VAL A 205 -4.62 14.47 0.38
N ARG A 206 -3.56 15.18 0.79
CA ARG A 206 -2.30 15.30 0.04
C ARG A 206 -1.14 14.87 0.94
N THR A 207 -0.20 14.11 0.40
CA THR A 207 0.90 13.53 1.18
C THR A 207 2.25 13.87 0.58
N PHE A 208 3.15 14.44 1.42
CA PHE A 208 4.57 14.49 1.17
C PHE A 208 5.21 13.23 1.76
N GLU A 209 5.76 12.37 0.91
CA GLU A 209 6.18 11.03 1.30
C GLU A 209 7.68 10.95 1.57
N LYS A 210 8.00 10.38 2.73
CA LYS A 210 9.37 10.04 3.16
C LYS A 210 9.96 8.98 2.23
N GLY A 211 11.14 9.26 1.68
CA GLY A 211 11.84 8.36 0.75
C GLY A 211 11.62 8.73 -0.70
N VAL A 212 10.43 9.25 -1.05
CA VAL A 212 10.18 9.91 -2.34
C VAL A 212 10.66 11.36 -2.28
N GLU A 213 10.55 11.99 -1.11
CA GLU A 213 10.91 13.39 -0.81
C GLU A 213 10.12 14.37 -1.70
N GLY A 214 8.85 14.08 -1.91
CA GLY A 214 7.90 14.85 -2.71
C GLY A 214 6.46 14.40 -2.50
N GLU A 215 5.52 15.08 -3.18
CA GLU A 215 4.12 14.67 -3.17
C GLU A 215 3.92 13.37 -3.95
N THR A 216 3.16 12.43 -3.38
CA THR A 216 2.73 11.21 -4.04
C THR A 216 1.23 11.21 -4.34
N LEU A 217 0.80 10.42 -5.34
CA LEU A 217 -0.60 10.35 -5.76
C LEU A 217 -1.49 9.71 -4.69
N ALA A 218 -0.98 8.71 -3.96
CA ALA A 218 -1.65 8.09 -2.83
C ALA A 218 -0.66 7.32 -1.96
N CYS A 219 -0.74 7.53 -0.64
CA CYS A 219 0.00 6.78 0.38
C CYS A 219 -1.00 6.01 1.25
N GLY A 220 -1.07 4.68 1.10
CA GLY A 220 -2.07 3.85 1.80
C GLY A 220 -1.99 3.94 3.33
N THR A 221 -0.77 3.88 3.89
CA THR A 221 -0.55 4.06 5.33
C THR A 221 -0.86 5.50 5.78
N GLY A 222 -0.63 6.48 4.91
CA GLY A 222 -0.98 7.88 5.14
C GLY A 222 -2.49 8.10 5.20
N LEU A 223 -3.24 7.51 4.27
CA LEU A 223 -4.71 7.56 4.29
C LEU A 223 -5.27 6.90 5.55
N THR A 224 -4.69 5.77 5.96
CA THR A 224 -5.03 5.11 7.23
C THR A 224 -4.81 6.05 8.42
N ALA A 225 -3.66 6.72 8.46
CA ALA A 225 -3.37 7.70 9.50
C ALA A 225 -4.36 8.87 9.49
N CYS A 226 -4.75 9.38 8.32
CA CYS A 226 -5.70 10.47 8.18
C CYS A 226 -7.11 10.10 8.68
N ALA A 227 -7.61 8.91 8.35
CA ALA A 227 -8.91 8.43 8.82
C ALA A 227 -8.96 8.30 10.36
N ILE A 228 -7.92 7.70 10.94
CA ILE A 228 -7.80 7.54 12.39
C ILE A 228 -7.67 8.92 13.08
N ALA A 229 -6.86 9.81 12.52
CA ALA A 229 -6.71 11.17 13.03
C ALA A 229 -8.03 11.97 12.97
N ALA A 230 -8.79 11.84 11.88
CA ALA A 230 -10.10 12.48 11.74
C ALA A 230 -11.10 11.95 12.77
N PHE A 231 -11.13 10.64 13.01
CA PHE A 231 -11.93 10.04 14.09
C PHE A 231 -11.55 10.63 15.46
N TYR A 232 -10.24 10.72 15.75
CA TYR A 232 -9.74 11.22 17.02
C TYR A 232 -10.21 12.66 17.33
N ILE A 233 -10.26 13.54 16.32
CA ILE A 233 -10.75 14.92 16.49
C ILE A 233 -12.29 15.04 16.40
N GLY A 234 -13.01 13.94 16.38
CA GLY A 234 -14.48 13.94 16.32
C GLY A 234 -15.05 14.31 14.93
N LYS A 235 -14.29 14.08 13.87
CA LYS A 235 -14.67 14.25 12.46
C LYS A 235 -14.54 12.94 11.69
N PRO A 236 -15.18 11.84 12.14
CA PRO A 236 -15.02 10.54 11.51
C PRO A 236 -15.55 10.55 10.07
N ASP A 237 -14.72 10.09 9.17
CA ASP A 237 -15.09 9.73 7.81
C ASP A 237 -14.24 8.57 7.35
N THR A 238 -14.84 7.65 6.63
CA THR A 238 -14.14 6.47 6.08
C THR A 238 -13.72 6.67 4.64
N ARG A 239 -14.24 7.69 3.96
CA ARG A 239 -13.94 7.99 2.55
C ARG A 239 -12.83 9.03 2.47
N LEU A 240 -11.78 8.68 1.73
CA LEU A 240 -10.63 9.56 1.56
C LEU A 240 -10.34 9.73 0.07
N ARG A 241 -10.27 10.98 -0.37
CA ARG A 241 -9.84 11.34 -1.70
C ARG A 241 -8.32 11.58 -1.68
N ALA A 242 -7.57 10.70 -2.31
CA ALA A 242 -6.20 10.95 -2.72
C ALA A 242 -6.19 11.83 -3.98
N ARG A 243 -5.05 12.04 -4.63
CA ARG A 243 -4.99 12.95 -5.80
C ARG A 243 -5.88 12.53 -6.97
N GLN A 244 -6.06 11.24 -7.20
CA GLN A 244 -6.79 10.72 -8.37
C GLN A 244 -8.00 9.87 -8.00
N ASP A 245 -7.91 9.11 -6.90
CA ASP A 245 -8.89 8.09 -6.57
C ASP A 245 -9.48 8.28 -5.18
N TRP A 246 -10.68 7.72 -5.02
CA TRP A 246 -11.30 7.53 -3.72
C TRP A 246 -10.89 6.19 -3.14
N LEU A 247 -10.54 6.21 -1.87
CA LEU A 247 -10.30 5.00 -1.08
C LEU A 247 -11.15 5.05 0.18
N SER A 248 -11.24 3.94 0.88
CA SER A 248 -11.87 3.94 2.21
C SER A 248 -10.99 3.23 3.24
N VAL A 249 -11.09 3.72 4.48
CA VAL A 249 -10.43 3.12 5.64
C VAL A 249 -11.47 2.80 6.68
N ASN A 250 -11.52 1.54 7.10
CA ASN A 250 -12.40 1.06 8.15
C ASN A 250 -11.55 0.50 9.28
N PHE A 251 -12.00 0.68 10.51
CA PHE A 251 -11.35 0.15 11.70
C PHE A 251 -12.32 0.05 12.87
N THR A 252 -11.95 -0.74 13.88
CA THR A 252 -12.67 -0.86 15.15
C THR A 252 -11.93 -0.04 16.21
N PRO A 253 -12.51 1.08 16.70
CA PRO A 253 -11.89 1.83 17.79
C PRO A 253 -12.06 1.09 19.11
N GLY A 254 -10.99 1.04 19.90
CA GLY A 254 -10.94 0.45 21.23
C GLY A 254 -10.49 1.47 22.28
N PRO A 255 -10.35 1.03 23.55
CA PRO A 255 -9.81 1.86 24.61
C PRO A 255 -8.34 2.21 24.35
N ASP A 256 -7.84 3.24 25.03
CA ASP A 256 -6.42 3.64 25.05
C ASP A 256 -5.86 3.90 23.65
N GLU A 257 -6.64 4.56 22.79
CA GLU A 257 -6.25 4.91 21.41
C GLU A 257 -5.79 3.68 20.59
N LYS A 258 -6.44 2.55 20.84
CA LYS A 258 -6.21 1.32 20.07
C LYS A 258 -7.22 1.23 18.93
N PHE A 259 -6.72 0.96 17.73
CA PHE A 259 -7.53 0.77 16.53
C PHE A 259 -7.17 -0.59 15.93
N THR A 260 -8.15 -1.49 15.91
CA THR A 260 -8.00 -2.86 15.40
C THR A 260 -8.85 -3.06 14.15
N ASP A 261 -8.67 -4.19 13.48
CA ASP A 261 -9.40 -4.50 12.25
C ASP A 261 -9.32 -3.36 11.23
N VAL A 262 -8.11 -2.84 11.10
CA VAL A 262 -7.84 -1.74 10.17
C VAL A 262 -7.76 -2.30 8.75
N TYR A 263 -8.59 -1.77 7.87
CA TYR A 263 -8.68 -2.15 6.47
C TYR A 263 -8.59 -0.94 5.57
N LEU A 264 -7.79 -1.06 4.51
CA LEU A 264 -7.72 -0.10 3.41
C LEU A 264 -8.38 -0.72 2.18
N THR A 265 -9.39 -0.05 1.66
CA THR A 265 -10.13 -0.46 0.46
C THR A 265 -9.92 0.55 -0.66
N GLY A 266 -9.76 0.07 -1.87
CA GLY A 266 -9.67 0.93 -3.04
C GLY A 266 -9.46 0.15 -4.34
N PRO A 267 -9.40 0.88 -5.47
CA PRO A 267 -9.33 0.26 -6.78
C PRO A 267 -7.98 -0.41 -7.04
N ALA A 268 -8.04 -1.47 -7.85
CA ALA A 268 -6.92 -2.04 -8.58
C ALA A 268 -7.37 -2.31 -10.02
N ARG A 269 -6.60 -1.84 -10.99
CA ARG A 269 -6.95 -1.91 -12.42
C ARG A 269 -5.83 -2.56 -13.24
N LEU A 270 -6.18 -3.51 -14.09
CA LEU A 270 -5.29 -3.98 -15.15
C LEU A 270 -5.30 -2.96 -16.30
N VAL A 271 -4.15 -2.34 -16.55
CA VAL A 271 -4.00 -1.25 -17.54
C VAL A 271 -3.52 -1.78 -18.89
N GLY A 272 -2.73 -2.85 -18.89
CA GLY A 272 -2.21 -3.42 -20.13
C GLY A 272 -1.51 -4.76 -19.94
N ILE A 273 -1.35 -5.48 -21.06
CA ILE A 273 -0.64 -6.76 -21.16
C ILE A 273 0.32 -6.62 -22.34
N PHE A 274 1.59 -7.02 -22.14
CA PHE A 274 2.70 -6.81 -23.08
C PHE A 274 3.52 -8.08 -23.28
#